data_705ff5c894247ab77808f1ede2ab1ab2
#
_entry.id   705ff5c894247ab77808f1ede2ab1ab2
#
_cell.length_a   1.000
_cell.length_b   1.000
_cell.length_c   1.000
_cell.angle_alpha   90.00
_cell.angle_beta   90.00
_cell.angle_gamma   90.00
#
_symmetry.space_group_name_H-M   'P 1'
#
loop_
_entity.id
_entity.type
_entity.pdbx_description
1 polymer ?
#
loop_
_entity_poly.entity_id
_entity_poly.type
_entity_poly.pdbx_seq_one_letter_code
_entity_poly.pdbx_strand_id
1 'polypeptide(L)'
;NGEEITILPGMPIDKDGKRLWQPIKSKIIGLQTGRDPIDAAGPGGSIAVLTSLDPYYVKGDALRGNLAGHEGKMPNVWHEFTLKTKLLDRVVGDKESKDVQAIKLSEPLLLNVNSAATMGIVTQLKKDAVNVKLKLPVCCTKEDRITISRMMGNRWRLIGYGTIE
;
A
#
# COMPACT_ATOMS: atom_id res chain seq x y z
N ASN A 1 -23.36 8.29 6.40
CA ASN A 1 -24.19 7.08 6.29
C ASN A 1 -24.91 7.06 4.94
N GLY A 2 -25.09 5.84 4.38
CA GLY A 2 -25.83 5.66 3.13
C GLY A 2 -25.03 5.87 1.85
N GLU A 3 -23.78 6.30 1.91
CA GLU A 3 -22.92 6.54 0.75
C GLU A 3 -22.39 5.24 0.15
N GLU A 4 -22.33 5.21 -1.18
CA GLU A 4 -21.66 4.13 -1.91
C GLU A 4 -20.16 4.37 -1.96
N ILE A 5 -19.39 3.33 -1.70
CA ILE A 5 -17.94 3.36 -1.70
C ILE A 5 -17.37 2.24 -2.58
N THR A 6 -16.20 2.53 -3.13
CA THR A 6 -15.35 1.56 -3.80
C THR A 6 -14.09 1.34 -2.97
N ILE A 7 -13.69 0.09 -2.80
CA ILE A 7 -12.48 -0.32 -2.07
C ILE A 7 -11.46 -0.82 -3.08
N LEU A 8 -10.27 -0.22 -3.09
CA LEU A 8 -9.16 -0.49 -4.02
C LEU A 8 -7.87 -0.84 -3.26
N PRO A 9 -7.04 -1.73 -3.80
CA PRO A 9 -7.20 -2.48 -5.05
C PRO A 9 -8.29 -3.56 -5.01
N GLY A 10 -8.90 -3.83 -3.87
CA GLY A 10 -9.96 -4.83 -3.69
C GLY A 10 -9.43 -6.22 -3.31
N MET A 11 -10.05 -7.26 -3.82
CA MET A 11 -9.74 -8.66 -3.50
C MET A 11 -9.10 -9.39 -4.67
N PRO A 12 -8.16 -10.31 -4.40
CA PRO A 12 -7.62 -11.17 -5.44
C PRO A 12 -8.68 -12.17 -5.92
N ILE A 13 -8.78 -12.32 -7.23
CA ILE A 13 -9.58 -13.34 -7.90
C ILE A 13 -8.67 -14.15 -8.83
N ASP A 14 -8.88 -15.45 -8.91
CA ASP A 14 -8.19 -16.30 -9.86
C ASP A 14 -9.09 -16.45 -11.11
N LYS A 15 -8.62 -15.91 -12.23
CA LYS A 15 -9.29 -16.00 -13.52
C LYS A 15 -8.31 -16.51 -14.58
N ASP A 16 -8.66 -17.59 -15.24
CA ASP A 16 -7.84 -18.22 -16.30
C ASP A 16 -6.39 -18.51 -15.85
N GLY A 17 -6.21 -18.98 -14.61
CA GLY A 17 -4.90 -19.27 -14.02
C GLY A 17 -4.06 -18.02 -13.69
N LYS A 18 -4.64 -16.83 -13.80
CA LYS A 18 -4.00 -15.56 -13.43
C LYS A 18 -4.69 -14.94 -12.22
N ARG A 19 -3.86 -14.48 -11.28
CA ARG A 19 -4.33 -13.72 -10.13
C ARG A 19 -4.58 -12.27 -10.54
N LEU A 20 -5.84 -11.86 -10.55
CA LEU A 20 -6.29 -10.50 -10.82
C LEU A 20 -6.82 -9.87 -9.53
N TRP A 21 -6.96 -8.55 -9.51
CA TRP A 21 -7.53 -7.82 -8.39
C TRP A 21 -8.82 -7.17 -8.83
N GLN A 22 -9.89 -7.40 -8.06
CA GLN A 22 -11.22 -6.89 -8.35
C GLN A 22 -11.61 -5.85 -7.30
N PRO A 23 -11.93 -4.61 -7.73
CA PRO A 23 -12.52 -3.62 -6.86
C PRO A 23 -13.78 -4.14 -6.16
N ILE A 24 -13.97 -3.74 -4.89
CA ILE A 24 -15.15 -4.10 -4.12
C ILE A 24 -16.03 -2.87 -4.00
N LYS A 25 -17.30 -2.98 -4.39
CA LYS A 25 -18.31 -1.94 -4.16
C LYS A 25 -19.12 -2.28 -2.93
N SER A 26 -19.41 -1.28 -2.11
CA SER A 26 -20.21 -1.44 -0.90
C SER A 26 -20.91 -0.15 -0.54
N LYS A 27 -21.77 -0.21 0.48
CA LYS A 27 -22.48 0.93 1.04
C LYS A 27 -22.13 1.08 2.52
N ILE A 28 -21.92 2.30 2.97
CA ILE A 28 -21.74 2.62 4.39
C ILE A 28 -23.09 2.56 5.08
N ILE A 29 -23.23 1.69 6.08
CA ILE A 29 -24.44 1.51 6.87
C ILE A 29 -24.33 2.21 8.24
N GLY A 30 -23.11 2.37 8.74
CA GLY A 30 -22.86 3.05 10.00
C GLY A 30 -21.40 3.44 10.18
N LEU A 31 -21.18 4.41 11.04
CA LEU A 31 -19.85 4.88 11.44
C LEU A 31 -19.78 4.90 12.95
N GLN A 32 -18.61 4.58 13.50
CA GLN A 32 -18.37 4.56 14.93
C GLN A 32 -16.94 5.02 15.27
N THR A 33 -16.80 5.79 16.33
CA THR A 33 -15.50 6.11 16.92
C THR A 33 -15.45 5.60 18.36
N GLY A 34 -14.48 4.74 18.66
CA GLY A 34 -14.49 4.04 19.94
C GLY A 34 -15.76 3.18 20.09
N ARG A 35 -16.65 3.57 21.02
CA ARG A 35 -17.96 2.91 21.26
C ARG A 35 -19.13 3.78 20.83
N ASP A 36 -18.91 4.99 20.39
CA ASP A 36 -19.94 5.97 20.11
C ASP A 36 -20.27 6.00 18.61
N PRO A 37 -21.55 5.83 18.24
CA PRO A 37 -21.98 6.00 16.86
C PRO A 37 -21.85 7.47 16.45
N ILE A 38 -21.47 7.69 15.18
CA ILE A 38 -21.33 9.02 14.59
C ILE A 38 -22.00 9.08 13.22
N ASP A 39 -22.50 10.25 12.82
CA ASP A 39 -23.14 10.44 11.52
C ASP A 39 -22.15 10.72 10.42
N ALA A 40 -21.04 11.39 10.74
CA ALA A 40 -19.98 11.74 9.81
C ALA A 40 -18.63 11.75 10.52
N ALA A 41 -17.56 11.54 9.76
CA ALA A 41 -16.18 11.63 10.22
C ALA A 41 -15.36 12.49 9.26
N GLY A 42 -14.50 13.34 9.85
CA GLY A 42 -13.49 14.10 9.13
C GLY A 42 -12.12 13.42 9.16
N PRO A 43 -11.13 13.95 8.42
CA PRO A 43 -9.76 13.45 8.44
C PRO A 43 -9.13 13.52 9.84
N GLY A 44 -8.29 12.52 10.18
CA GLY A 44 -7.40 12.56 11.35
C GLY A 44 -7.78 11.65 12.51
N GLY A 45 -8.75 10.78 12.37
CA GLY A 45 -9.14 9.84 13.42
C GLY A 45 -9.08 8.37 12.99
N SER A 46 -9.27 7.48 13.95
CA SER A 46 -9.55 6.06 13.71
C SER A 46 -11.05 5.84 13.88
N ILE A 47 -11.68 5.31 12.85
CA ILE A 47 -13.12 5.04 12.82
C ILE A 47 -13.41 3.61 12.42
N ALA A 48 -14.46 3.05 12.93
CA ALA A 48 -15.07 1.82 12.42
C ALA A 48 -16.13 2.18 11.38
N VAL A 49 -16.07 1.50 10.24
CA VAL A 49 -17.04 1.67 9.17
C VAL A 49 -17.81 0.37 9.00
N LEU A 50 -19.10 0.40 9.32
CA LEU A 50 -20.00 -0.71 9.06
C LEU A 50 -20.47 -0.61 7.61
N THR A 51 -20.28 -1.68 6.86
CA THR A 51 -20.61 -1.74 5.42
C THR A 51 -21.63 -2.86 5.15
N SER A 52 -22.21 -2.82 3.95
CA SER A 52 -23.09 -3.89 3.45
C SER A 52 -22.33 -5.12 2.93
N LEU A 53 -21.01 -5.18 3.11
CA LEU A 53 -20.20 -6.33 2.71
C LEU A 53 -20.50 -7.56 3.55
N ASP A 54 -20.43 -8.73 2.91
CA ASP A 54 -20.37 -9.99 3.65
C ASP A 54 -19.14 -9.97 4.59
N PRO A 55 -19.28 -10.33 5.86
CA PRO A 55 -18.17 -10.40 6.83
C PRO A 55 -16.98 -11.24 6.37
N TYR A 56 -17.16 -12.15 5.43
CA TYR A 56 -16.09 -12.91 4.82
C TYR A 56 -14.97 -12.02 4.22
N TYR A 57 -15.35 -10.89 3.60
CA TYR A 57 -14.39 -9.99 2.94
C TYR A 57 -13.47 -9.25 3.91
N VAL A 58 -13.86 -9.12 5.17
CA VAL A 58 -13.07 -8.40 6.20
C VAL A 58 -12.36 -9.34 7.17
N LYS A 59 -12.58 -10.65 7.04
CA LYS A 59 -12.00 -11.65 7.92
C LYS A 59 -10.49 -11.73 7.74
N GLY A 60 -9.76 -11.81 8.87
CA GLY A 60 -8.29 -11.99 8.85
C GLY A 60 -7.54 -10.82 8.24
N ASP A 61 -8.02 -9.59 8.40
CA ASP A 61 -7.41 -8.37 7.85
C ASP A 61 -7.26 -8.36 6.31
N ALA A 62 -8.15 -9.08 5.60
CA ALA A 62 -8.06 -9.26 4.15
C ALA A 62 -8.07 -7.93 3.36
N LEU A 63 -8.67 -6.88 3.91
CA LEU A 63 -8.71 -5.54 3.32
C LEU A 63 -7.63 -4.59 3.84
N ARG A 64 -6.67 -5.09 4.63
CA ARG A 64 -5.58 -4.26 5.12
C ARG A 64 -4.79 -3.64 3.97
N GLY A 65 -4.54 -2.32 4.05
CA GLY A 65 -3.82 -1.57 3.03
C GLY A 65 -4.67 -1.16 1.83
N ASN A 66 -5.95 -1.50 1.81
CA ASN A 66 -6.87 -0.96 0.83
C ASN A 66 -7.27 0.48 1.17
N LEU A 67 -7.66 1.23 0.15
CA LEU A 67 -8.28 2.55 0.28
C LEU A 67 -9.77 2.43 -0.07
N ALA A 68 -10.61 3.14 0.67
CA ALA A 68 -12.03 3.25 0.40
C ALA A 68 -12.39 4.70 0.06
N GLY A 69 -13.22 4.88 -0.95
CA GLY A 69 -13.67 6.21 -1.37
C GLY A 69 -14.74 6.14 -2.44
N HIS A 70 -15.12 7.31 -2.98
CA HIS A 70 -16.11 7.40 -4.05
C HIS A 70 -15.55 6.90 -5.39
N GLU A 71 -16.38 6.21 -6.14
CA GLU A 71 -16.03 5.77 -7.50
C GLU A 71 -15.59 6.96 -8.38
N GLY A 72 -14.53 6.78 -9.14
CA GLY A 72 -13.96 7.81 -10.02
C GLY A 72 -13.14 8.90 -9.32
N LYS A 73 -13.10 8.94 -7.97
CA LYS A 73 -12.27 9.87 -7.20
C LYS A 73 -11.08 9.18 -6.51
N MET A 74 -10.92 7.89 -6.75
CA MET A 74 -9.86 7.09 -6.13
C MET A 74 -8.54 7.23 -6.90
N PRO A 75 -7.39 7.15 -6.21
CA PRO A 75 -6.08 7.06 -6.85
C PRO A 75 -5.95 5.81 -7.74
N ASN A 76 -4.92 5.79 -8.58
CA ASN A 76 -4.64 4.66 -9.44
C ASN A 76 -4.20 3.42 -8.64
N VAL A 77 -4.55 2.26 -9.17
CA VAL A 77 -4.02 0.97 -8.69
C VAL A 77 -2.76 0.64 -9.49
N TRP A 78 -1.67 0.40 -8.78
CA TRP A 78 -0.36 0.12 -9.35
C TRP A 78 0.02 -1.34 -9.11
N HIS A 79 0.38 -2.05 -10.17
CA HIS A 79 0.98 -3.38 -10.14
C HIS A 79 2.51 -3.32 -10.31
N GLU A 80 2.97 -2.25 -10.94
CA GLU A 80 4.37 -1.90 -11.15
C GLU A 80 4.48 -0.39 -11.30
N PHE A 81 5.62 0.18 -10.97
CA PHE A 81 5.90 1.60 -11.18
C PHE A 81 7.40 1.88 -11.25
N THR A 82 7.73 3.03 -11.84
CA THR A 82 9.05 3.63 -11.70
C THR A 82 9.05 4.48 -10.43
N LEU A 83 9.96 4.15 -9.51
CA LEU A 83 10.14 4.85 -8.24
C LEU A 83 11.40 5.73 -8.33
N LYS A 84 11.23 7.04 -8.29
CA LYS A 84 12.34 7.98 -8.10
C LYS A 84 12.80 7.89 -6.66
N THR A 85 14.03 7.44 -6.45
CA THR A 85 14.51 7.05 -5.12
C THR A 85 15.45 8.08 -4.50
N LYS A 86 15.33 8.26 -3.19
CA LYS A 86 16.28 8.97 -2.34
C LYS A 86 16.73 8.04 -1.23
N LEU A 87 17.95 7.53 -1.32
CA LEU A 87 18.52 6.69 -0.29
C LEU A 87 19.01 7.54 0.88
N LEU A 88 18.98 6.96 2.06
CA LEU A 88 19.54 7.54 3.28
C LEU A 88 21.05 7.29 3.29
N ASP A 89 21.80 8.12 4.01
CA ASP A 89 23.25 7.90 4.17
C ASP A 89 23.52 6.63 5.00
N ARG A 90 22.68 6.37 6.02
CA ARG A 90 22.83 5.25 6.92
C ARG A 90 21.54 4.43 7.05
N VAL A 91 21.72 3.14 7.29
CA VAL A 91 20.60 2.21 7.54
C VAL A 91 19.97 2.51 8.90
N VAL A 92 18.65 2.68 8.93
CA VAL A 92 17.94 2.98 10.18
C VAL A 92 17.77 1.71 11.01
N GLY A 93 18.16 1.81 12.28
CA GLY A 93 18.01 0.73 13.27
C GLY A 93 19.10 -0.36 13.16
N ASP A 94 20.19 -0.10 12.46
CA ASP A 94 21.41 -0.91 12.53
C ASP A 94 22.33 -0.40 13.65
N LYS A 95 22.81 -1.31 14.50
CA LYS A 95 23.73 -0.97 15.60
C LYS A 95 25.10 -0.52 15.09
N GLU A 96 25.52 -1.03 13.93
CA GLU A 96 26.83 -0.75 13.33
C GLU A 96 26.81 0.48 12.40
N SER A 97 25.67 1.19 12.30
CA SER A 97 25.50 2.42 11.47
C SER A 97 26.03 2.23 10.04
N LYS A 98 25.75 1.08 9.41
CA LYS A 98 26.20 0.78 8.05
C LYS A 98 25.66 1.78 7.03
N ASP A 99 26.52 2.16 6.07
CA ASP A 99 26.12 2.98 4.95
C ASP A 99 25.13 2.24 4.04
N VAL A 100 24.16 2.98 3.48
CA VAL A 100 23.19 2.41 2.55
C VAL A 100 23.84 2.18 1.21
N GLN A 101 23.94 0.92 0.79
CA GLN A 101 24.43 0.56 -0.53
C GLN A 101 23.37 0.82 -1.60
N ALA A 102 23.81 1.08 -2.84
CA ALA A 102 22.92 1.22 -4.00
C ALA A 102 21.97 0.02 -4.14
N ILE A 103 20.78 0.28 -4.66
CA ILE A 103 19.80 -0.76 -4.98
C ILE A 103 20.32 -1.59 -6.17
N LYS A 104 20.08 -2.90 -6.15
CA LYS A 104 20.55 -3.85 -7.16
C LYS A 104 19.40 -4.36 -8.01
N LEU A 105 19.72 -4.79 -9.22
CA LEU A 105 18.77 -5.51 -10.08
C LEU A 105 18.31 -6.80 -9.42
N SER A 106 17.02 -7.14 -9.60
CA SER A 106 16.36 -8.31 -9.00
C SER A 106 16.33 -8.31 -7.47
N GLU A 107 16.67 -7.19 -6.82
CA GLU A 107 16.62 -7.05 -5.38
C GLU A 107 15.17 -7.01 -4.89
N PRO A 108 14.80 -7.82 -3.87
CA PRO A 108 13.52 -7.70 -3.19
C PRO A 108 13.54 -6.53 -2.20
N LEU A 109 12.60 -5.63 -2.32
CA LEU A 109 12.40 -4.49 -1.44
C LEU A 109 11.04 -4.57 -0.76
N LEU A 110 10.97 -4.23 0.52
CA LEU A 110 9.69 -3.97 1.19
C LEU A 110 9.34 -2.50 1.02
N LEU A 111 8.17 -2.26 0.44
CA LEU A 111 7.64 -0.93 0.18
C LEU A 111 6.43 -0.67 1.06
N ASN A 112 6.44 0.42 1.80
CA ASN A 112 5.26 0.90 2.51
C ASN A 112 4.69 2.09 1.77
N VAL A 113 3.44 1.94 1.35
CA VAL A 113 2.68 2.93 0.58
C VAL A 113 1.43 3.25 1.38
N ASN A 114 1.40 4.42 2.03
CA ASN A 114 0.34 4.76 2.98
C ASN A 114 0.18 3.65 4.05
N SER A 115 -0.99 3.03 4.16
CA SER A 115 -1.26 1.90 5.06
C SER A 115 -0.92 0.53 4.47
N ALA A 116 -0.59 0.45 3.17
CA ALA A 116 -0.25 -0.78 2.49
C ALA A 116 1.24 -1.13 2.65
N ALA A 117 1.53 -2.41 2.79
CA ALA A 117 2.88 -2.94 2.72
C ALA A 117 2.94 -4.02 1.63
N THR A 118 3.86 -3.87 0.68
CA THR A 118 4.03 -4.83 -0.41
C THR A 118 5.50 -5.09 -0.67
N MET A 119 5.81 -6.30 -1.12
CA MET A 119 7.14 -6.61 -1.63
C MET A 119 7.21 -6.25 -3.11
N GLY A 120 8.27 -5.57 -3.51
CA GLY A 120 8.57 -5.28 -4.90
C GLY A 120 9.90 -5.89 -5.32
N ILE A 121 9.96 -6.36 -6.55
CA ILE A 121 11.22 -6.83 -7.16
C ILE A 121 11.69 -5.77 -8.16
N VAL A 122 12.94 -5.37 -8.03
CA VAL A 122 13.57 -4.41 -8.95
C VAL A 122 13.77 -5.06 -10.32
N THR A 123 13.08 -4.55 -11.32
CA THR A 123 13.13 -5.08 -12.70
C THR A 123 14.06 -4.29 -13.62
N GLN A 124 14.32 -3.03 -13.29
CA GLN A 124 15.23 -2.16 -14.05
C GLN A 124 15.84 -1.10 -13.14
N LEU A 125 17.11 -0.79 -13.38
CA LEU A 125 17.82 0.32 -12.74
C LEU A 125 17.91 1.50 -13.72
N LYS A 126 17.63 2.70 -13.24
CA LYS A 126 17.84 3.99 -13.92
C LYS A 126 18.78 4.84 -13.06
N LYS A 127 19.21 5.99 -13.56
CA LYS A 127 20.18 6.86 -12.87
C LYS A 127 19.74 7.21 -11.44
N ASP A 128 18.50 7.70 -11.28
CA ASP A 128 17.94 8.16 -9.99
C ASP A 128 16.60 7.50 -9.67
N ALA A 129 16.28 6.41 -10.37
CA ALA A 129 15.01 5.71 -10.24
C ALA A 129 15.17 4.19 -10.46
N VAL A 130 14.19 3.43 -9.99
CA VAL A 130 14.12 1.98 -10.20
C VAL A 130 12.72 1.58 -10.65
N ASN A 131 12.61 0.66 -11.60
CA ASN A 131 11.34 0.03 -11.89
C ASN A 131 11.15 -1.13 -10.93
N VAL A 132 9.96 -1.19 -10.33
CA VAL A 132 9.63 -2.19 -9.34
C VAL A 132 8.30 -2.86 -9.70
N LYS A 133 8.32 -4.18 -9.82
CA LYS A 133 7.12 -5.01 -9.97
C LYS A 133 6.64 -5.47 -8.61
N LEU A 134 5.38 -5.20 -8.29
CA LEU A 134 4.82 -5.45 -6.97
C LEU A 134 4.25 -6.87 -6.85
N LYS A 135 4.41 -7.47 -5.67
CA LYS A 135 3.77 -8.75 -5.32
C LYS A 135 2.27 -8.58 -5.06
N LEU A 136 1.90 -7.50 -4.37
CA LEU A 136 0.52 -7.08 -4.13
C LEU A 136 0.37 -5.67 -4.69
N PRO A 137 -0.68 -5.39 -5.48
CA PRO A 137 -0.91 -4.04 -5.99
C PRO A 137 -1.23 -3.08 -4.85
N VAL A 138 -0.97 -1.81 -5.09
CA VAL A 138 -1.26 -0.73 -4.15
C VAL A 138 -2.04 0.37 -4.84
N CYS A 139 -2.86 1.08 -4.06
CA CYS A 139 -3.62 2.24 -4.52
C CYS A 139 -3.01 3.51 -3.91
N CYS A 140 -2.47 4.39 -4.76
CA CYS A 140 -1.84 5.64 -4.32
C CYS A 140 -1.71 6.65 -5.45
N THR A 141 -1.49 7.91 -5.08
CA THR A 141 -1.12 8.99 -6.02
C THR A 141 0.37 8.93 -6.35
N LYS A 142 0.79 9.68 -7.37
CA LYS A 142 2.22 9.78 -7.71
C LYS A 142 3.02 10.55 -6.66
N GLU A 143 2.38 11.47 -5.96
CA GLU A 143 2.96 12.33 -4.94
C GLU A 143 3.16 11.62 -3.59
N ASP A 144 2.47 10.48 -3.40
CA ASP A 144 2.58 9.73 -2.15
C ASP A 144 4.00 9.25 -1.92
N ARG A 145 4.48 9.48 -0.70
CA ARG A 145 5.82 9.03 -0.30
C ARG A 145 5.81 7.54 0.00
N ILE A 146 6.65 6.82 -0.70
CA ILE A 146 6.86 5.37 -0.54
C ILE A 146 8.16 5.14 0.22
N THR A 147 8.10 4.46 1.37
CA THR A 147 9.32 4.08 2.09
C THR A 147 9.87 2.78 1.54
N ILE A 148 11.21 2.69 1.51
CA ILE A 148 11.96 1.58 0.93
C ILE A 148 12.76 0.91 2.03
N SER A 149 12.51 -0.38 2.25
CA SER A 149 13.28 -1.18 3.20
C SER A 149 13.94 -2.37 2.51
N ARG A 150 15.14 -2.70 2.97
CA ARG A 150 15.97 -3.83 2.51
C ARG A 150 16.05 -4.89 3.58
N MET A 151 16.05 -6.16 3.20
CA MET A 151 16.32 -7.26 4.11
C MET A 151 17.79 -7.27 4.50
N MET A 152 18.06 -7.14 5.79
CA MET A 152 19.41 -7.23 6.36
C MET A 152 19.40 -8.27 7.48
N GLY A 153 20.08 -9.40 7.25
CA GLY A 153 19.88 -10.59 8.09
C GLY A 153 18.43 -11.03 8.04
N ASN A 154 17.76 -11.06 9.19
CA ASN A 154 16.34 -11.48 9.30
C ASN A 154 15.39 -10.31 9.54
N ARG A 155 15.78 -9.08 9.23
CA ARG A 155 14.96 -7.88 9.49
C ARG A 155 14.94 -6.94 8.30
N TRP A 156 13.76 -6.38 8.04
CA TRP A 156 13.61 -5.26 7.12
C TRP A 156 14.14 -3.98 7.77
N ARG A 157 15.04 -3.28 7.07
CA ARG A 157 15.65 -2.03 7.52
C ARG A 157 15.35 -0.95 6.52
N LEU A 158 14.90 0.21 7.01
CA LEU A 158 14.67 1.38 6.17
C LEU A 158 15.99 1.87 5.56
N ILE A 159 16.01 1.99 4.25
CA ILE A 159 17.17 2.45 3.46
C ILE A 159 16.89 3.73 2.68
N GLY A 160 15.62 4.12 2.52
CA GLY A 160 15.29 5.29 1.74
C GLY A 160 13.79 5.47 1.54
N TYR A 161 13.45 6.38 0.66
CA TYR A 161 12.09 6.65 0.23
C TYR A 161 12.08 7.11 -1.23
N GLY A 162 10.90 7.21 -1.82
CA GLY A 162 10.72 7.72 -3.18
C GLY A 162 9.29 8.13 -3.46
N THR A 163 9.08 8.61 -4.68
CA THR A 163 7.77 8.94 -5.27
C THR A 163 7.66 8.31 -6.65
N ILE A 164 6.45 8.07 -7.12
CA ILE A 164 6.20 7.50 -8.45
C ILE A 164 6.46 8.59 -9.52
N GLU A 165 7.16 8.21 -10.59
CA GLU A 165 7.35 9.08 -11.77
C GLU A 165 6.10 9.17 -12.66
#